data_8538e3418f16432a50efdc9b15496436
#
_entry.id   8538e3418f16432a50efdc9b15496436
#
_cell.length_a   1.000
_cell.length_b   1.000
_cell.length_c   1.000
_cell.angle_alpha   90.00
_cell.angle_beta   90.00
_cell.angle_gamma   90.00
#
_symmetry.space_group_name_H-M   'P 1'
#
loop_
_entity.id
_entity.type
_entity.pdbx_description
1 polymer ?
#
loop_
_entity_poly.entity_id
_entity_poly.type
_entity_poly.pdbx_seq_one_letter_code
_entity_poly.pdbx_strand_id
1 'polypeptide(L)'
;GYIVTNNHVVEGADKLDITLNDNRTFNGRVIGTDPSTDLALIKIDAKDLPIVKFGDSDNLKVGEWVLAVGNPLGLTSTVTAGIVSAKARSISALNPRSQKMGIEAFIQTDAAVNPGNSGGALVNTAGELVGINTAIYSETGSYAGYSFAIPTSIVSKVIADLKEYGTVQRAVLGIGYREIDSELAKEENLEVQEGIYVGEVYNRSAAMEAGIKEGDVITSINGVKIKNGAMLSEQLSKYRPGDKIKIGLLRGKESKTVSLTLKNSQGNTEITKIAGMDSLGAGFKELDAKSLREMNIRYGVQVIGLKNGKFKAAGMREGFVILEINNTPMKSVSDLESMYDSIVKSNQNQKVMFITGIYPNG
;
A
#
# COMPACT_ATOMS: atom_id res chain seq x y z
N GLY A 1 -1.28 -22.25 6.19
CA GLY A 1 -0.38 -22.22 5.04
C GLY A 1 -0.35 -20.85 4.32
N TYR A 2 -0.69 -19.74 5.01
CA TYR A 2 -0.43 -18.38 4.51
C TYR A 2 0.98 -17.96 4.91
N ILE A 3 1.69 -17.31 3.98
CA ILE A 3 3.07 -16.84 4.15
C ILE A 3 3.12 -15.38 3.72
N VAL A 4 3.71 -14.54 4.55
CA VAL A 4 3.99 -13.14 4.26
C VAL A 4 5.42 -13.00 3.77
N THR A 5 5.63 -12.21 2.73
CA THR A 5 6.96 -11.87 2.20
C THR A 5 6.91 -10.49 1.55
N ASN A 6 8.02 -10.05 0.94
CA ASN A 6 8.01 -8.81 0.16
C ASN A 6 7.46 -9.03 -1.27
N ASN A 7 6.89 -7.96 -1.84
CA ASN A 7 6.44 -7.95 -3.23
C ASN A 7 7.61 -8.22 -4.19
N HIS A 8 8.76 -7.54 -3.98
CA HIS A 8 9.92 -7.70 -4.87
C HIS A 8 10.51 -9.11 -4.86
N VAL A 9 10.23 -9.94 -3.83
CA VAL A 9 10.66 -11.35 -3.76
C VAL A 9 9.87 -12.24 -4.71
N VAL A 10 8.61 -11.90 -4.99
CA VAL A 10 7.71 -12.69 -5.86
C VAL A 10 7.42 -12.04 -7.20
N GLU A 11 7.86 -10.79 -7.39
CA GLU A 11 7.62 -10.04 -8.62
C GLU A 11 8.26 -10.72 -9.83
N GLY A 12 7.47 -10.96 -10.88
CA GLY A 12 7.91 -11.60 -12.11
C GLY A 12 8.19 -13.10 -12.01
N ALA A 13 7.90 -13.76 -10.89
CA ALA A 13 8.09 -15.19 -10.75
C ALA A 13 6.94 -15.98 -11.44
N ASP A 14 7.30 -16.86 -12.37
CA ASP A 14 6.34 -17.78 -13.00
C ASP A 14 5.95 -18.93 -12.08
N LYS A 15 6.83 -19.30 -11.15
CA LYS A 15 6.66 -20.41 -10.21
C LYS A 15 7.29 -20.05 -8.87
N LEU A 16 6.63 -20.42 -7.78
CA LEU A 16 7.13 -20.29 -6.41
C LEU A 16 7.27 -21.67 -5.78
N ASP A 17 8.51 -22.07 -5.49
CA ASP A 17 8.80 -23.25 -4.70
C ASP A 17 9.15 -22.80 -3.27
N ILE A 18 8.35 -23.23 -2.30
CA ILE A 18 8.48 -22.87 -0.88
C ILE A 18 9.02 -24.06 -0.11
N THR A 19 10.23 -23.94 0.37
CA THR A 19 10.86 -24.97 1.22
C THR A 19 10.77 -24.54 2.69
N LEU A 20 10.16 -25.39 3.52
CA LEU A 20 10.06 -25.20 4.96
C LEU A 20 11.36 -25.61 5.67
N ASN A 21 11.50 -25.23 6.94
CA ASN A 21 12.67 -25.56 7.74
C ASN A 21 12.88 -27.10 7.95
N ASP A 22 11.83 -27.88 7.80
CA ASP A 22 11.86 -29.35 7.84
C ASP A 22 12.11 -30.00 6.46
N ASN A 23 12.56 -29.22 5.47
CA ASN A 23 12.85 -29.60 4.09
C ASN A 23 11.64 -30.02 3.24
N ARG A 24 10.42 -29.90 3.73
CA ARG A 24 9.23 -30.08 2.87
C ARG A 24 9.12 -28.92 1.89
N THR A 25 8.89 -29.25 0.62
CA THR A 25 8.73 -28.26 -0.45
C THR A 25 7.29 -28.24 -0.97
N PHE A 26 6.74 -27.06 -1.19
CA PHE A 26 5.39 -26.82 -1.66
C PHE A 26 5.39 -25.83 -2.82
N ASN A 27 4.48 -26.01 -3.76
CA ASN A 27 4.17 -24.97 -4.73
C ASN A 27 3.37 -23.85 -4.04
N GLY A 28 3.90 -22.63 -4.09
CA GLY A 28 3.23 -21.44 -3.61
C GLY A 28 2.39 -20.79 -4.69
N ARG A 29 1.23 -20.24 -4.31
CA ARG A 29 0.46 -19.33 -5.17
C ARG A 29 0.38 -17.97 -4.53
N VAL A 30 0.55 -16.90 -5.31
CA VAL A 30 0.35 -15.52 -4.84
C VAL A 30 -1.15 -15.30 -4.66
N ILE A 31 -1.54 -14.85 -3.46
CA ILE A 31 -2.93 -14.45 -3.15
C ILE A 31 -3.12 -12.99 -3.55
N GLY A 32 -2.13 -12.16 -3.31
CA GLY A 32 -2.11 -10.77 -3.70
C GLY A 32 -0.78 -10.12 -3.33
N THR A 33 -0.49 -9.01 -3.98
CA THR A 33 0.72 -8.21 -3.78
C THR A 33 0.36 -6.75 -3.56
N ASP A 34 1.21 -6.05 -2.86
CA ASP A 34 1.13 -4.61 -2.67
C ASP A 34 2.48 -3.94 -2.92
N PRO A 35 2.75 -3.49 -4.15
CA PRO A 35 3.98 -2.79 -4.48
C PRO A 35 4.22 -1.52 -3.66
N SER A 36 3.15 -0.86 -3.18
CA SER A 36 3.28 0.39 -2.42
C SER A 36 3.83 0.21 -1.01
N THR A 37 3.63 -0.95 -0.39
CA THR A 37 4.24 -1.32 0.91
C THR A 37 5.32 -2.37 0.76
N ASP A 38 5.57 -2.86 -0.46
CA ASP A 38 6.47 -3.98 -0.73
C ASP A 38 6.09 -5.26 0.03
N LEU A 39 4.80 -5.57 0.15
CA LEU A 39 4.29 -6.79 0.77
C LEU A 39 3.62 -7.72 -0.23
N ALA A 40 3.71 -9.02 0.04
CA ALA A 40 3.00 -10.06 -0.68
C ALA A 40 2.45 -11.12 0.28
N LEU A 41 1.31 -11.70 -0.09
CA LEU A 41 0.71 -12.84 0.59
C LEU A 41 0.71 -14.05 -0.33
N ILE A 42 1.36 -15.13 0.13
CA ILE A 42 1.45 -16.41 -0.57
C ILE A 42 0.61 -17.44 0.18
N LYS A 43 0.11 -18.44 -0.54
CA LYS A 43 -0.58 -19.60 0.03
C LYS A 43 0.09 -20.89 -0.44
N ILE A 44 0.37 -21.78 0.50
CA ILE A 44 0.78 -23.18 0.27
C ILE A 44 -0.27 -24.14 0.81
N ASP A 45 -0.26 -25.36 0.30
CA ASP A 45 -1.23 -26.40 0.69
C ASP A 45 -0.66 -27.21 1.86
N ALA A 46 -0.49 -26.53 3.01
CA ALA A 46 -0.02 -27.12 4.25
C ALA A 46 -0.90 -26.65 5.42
N LYS A 47 -1.05 -27.52 6.42
CA LYS A 47 -1.82 -27.28 7.65
C LYS A 47 -0.90 -27.46 8.86
N ASP A 48 -1.34 -26.94 10.01
CA ASP A 48 -0.71 -27.12 11.32
C ASP A 48 0.76 -26.72 11.36
N LEU A 49 1.11 -25.66 10.62
CA LEU A 49 2.45 -25.09 10.63
C LEU A 49 2.64 -24.18 11.84
N PRO A 50 3.84 -24.17 12.46
CA PRO A 50 4.19 -23.16 13.44
C PRO A 50 4.06 -21.75 12.85
N ILE A 51 3.51 -20.83 13.64
CA ILE A 51 3.34 -19.41 13.24
C ILE A 51 4.05 -18.51 14.25
N VAL A 52 4.55 -17.37 13.76
CA VAL A 52 5.03 -16.29 14.63
C VAL A 52 3.84 -15.49 15.17
N LYS A 53 3.88 -15.14 16.45
CA LYS A 53 2.89 -14.24 17.05
C LYS A 53 3.17 -12.81 16.64
N PHE A 54 2.14 -12.04 16.27
CA PHE A 54 2.26 -10.62 15.98
C PHE A 54 2.47 -9.83 17.27
N GLY A 55 3.55 -9.06 17.31
CA GLY A 55 3.82 -8.05 18.31
C GLY A 55 3.29 -6.69 17.91
N ASP A 56 3.39 -5.72 18.81
CA ASP A 56 2.92 -4.35 18.65
C ASP A 56 4.08 -3.42 18.25
N SER A 57 4.20 -3.14 16.95
CA SER A 57 5.22 -2.23 16.43
C SER A 57 4.98 -0.76 16.81
N ASP A 58 3.74 -0.37 17.16
CA ASP A 58 3.46 1.00 17.57
C ASP A 58 4.10 1.33 18.93
N ASN A 59 4.07 0.37 19.84
CA ASN A 59 4.67 0.48 21.17
C ASN A 59 6.18 0.19 21.23
N LEU A 60 6.77 -0.33 20.14
CA LEU A 60 8.20 -0.57 20.04
C LEU A 60 8.98 0.74 20.20
N LYS A 61 10.03 0.75 21.03
CA LYS A 61 10.81 1.95 21.36
C LYS A 61 12.19 1.92 20.71
N VAL A 62 12.70 3.07 20.36
CA VAL A 62 14.10 3.24 19.95
C VAL A 62 15.01 2.77 21.09
N GLY A 63 16.02 1.97 20.76
CA GLY A 63 16.93 1.31 21.69
C GLY A 63 16.49 -0.08 22.13
N GLU A 64 15.26 -0.53 21.83
CA GLU A 64 14.85 -1.91 22.10
C GLU A 64 15.57 -2.91 21.21
N TRP A 65 15.95 -4.06 21.79
CA TRP A 65 16.58 -5.15 21.07
C TRP A 65 15.61 -5.83 20.09
N VAL A 66 16.10 -6.10 18.89
CA VAL A 66 15.39 -6.83 17.84
C VAL A 66 16.30 -7.85 17.17
N LEU A 67 15.71 -8.91 16.63
CA LEU A 67 16.38 -9.95 15.88
C LEU A 67 15.84 -9.98 14.45
N ALA A 68 16.72 -9.89 13.47
CA ALA A 68 16.36 -10.09 12.06
C ALA A 68 16.61 -11.56 11.69
N VAL A 69 15.58 -12.22 11.20
CA VAL A 69 15.58 -13.63 10.81
C VAL A 69 15.38 -13.75 9.31
N GLY A 70 16.16 -14.61 8.66
CA GLY A 70 16.04 -14.82 7.22
C GLY A 70 16.96 -15.94 6.73
N ASN A 71 17.06 -16.09 5.41
CA ASN A 71 17.89 -17.08 4.73
C ASN A 71 18.89 -16.43 3.77
N PRO A 72 19.81 -15.57 4.27
CA PRO A 72 20.75 -14.87 3.39
C PRO A 72 21.71 -15.86 2.73
N LEU A 73 22.05 -15.58 1.46
CA LEU A 73 23.07 -16.34 0.70
C LEU A 73 22.79 -17.85 0.60
N GLY A 74 21.55 -18.30 0.75
CA GLY A 74 21.19 -19.71 0.77
C GLY A 74 21.52 -20.44 2.09
N LEU A 75 21.97 -19.70 3.12
CA LEU A 75 22.20 -20.24 4.46
C LEU A 75 20.88 -20.31 5.21
N THR A 76 20.52 -21.51 5.69
CA THR A 76 19.25 -21.75 6.35
C THR A 76 19.21 -21.08 7.73
N SER A 77 18.12 -20.33 8.00
CA SER A 77 17.75 -19.81 9.33
C SER A 77 18.85 -19.00 10.01
N THR A 78 19.34 -17.96 9.33
CA THR A 78 20.30 -17.02 9.91
C THR A 78 19.56 -15.97 10.78
N VAL A 79 20.11 -15.71 11.97
CA VAL A 79 19.60 -14.70 12.90
C VAL A 79 20.70 -13.69 13.17
N THR A 80 20.37 -12.41 13.05
CA THR A 80 21.22 -11.29 13.45
C THR A 80 20.54 -10.46 14.52
N ALA A 81 21.29 -9.81 15.42
CA ALA A 81 20.78 -9.00 16.49
C ALA A 81 21.19 -7.54 16.33
N GLY A 82 20.34 -6.64 16.76
CA GLY A 82 20.55 -5.20 16.80
C GLY A 82 19.47 -4.52 17.64
N ILE A 83 19.35 -3.21 17.48
CA ILE A 83 18.35 -2.41 18.18
C ILE A 83 17.45 -1.68 17.19
N VAL A 84 16.32 -1.20 17.65
CA VAL A 84 15.51 -0.22 16.91
C VAL A 84 16.30 1.10 16.90
N SER A 85 16.84 1.49 15.75
CA SER A 85 17.62 2.72 15.59
C SER A 85 16.71 3.94 15.37
N ALA A 86 15.58 3.76 14.69
CA ALA A 86 14.55 4.79 14.46
C ALA A 86 13.22 4.16 14.06
N LYS A 87 12.16 4.97 14.06
CA LYS A 87 10.82 4.61 13.58
C LYS A 87 10.33 5.66 12.60
N ALA A 88 9.34 5.28 11.77
CA ALA A 88 8.74 6.14 10.76
C ALA A 88 9.79 6.78 9.83
N ARG A 89 10.72 5.95 9.31
CA ARG A 89 11.73 6.39 8.34
C ARG A 89 11.21 6.26 6.91
N SER A 90 11.37 7.34 6.14
CA SER A 90 11.31 7.31 4.68
C SER A 90 12.72 7.19 4.12
N ILE A 91 12.88 6.40 3.08
CA ILE A 91 14.15 6.16 2.38
C ILE A 91 14.07 6.48 0.88
N SER A 92 13.00 7.13 0.43
CA SER A 92 12.74 7.44 -0.99
C SER A 92 13.86 8.24 -1.63
N ALA A 93 14.48 9.15 -0.89
CA ALA A 93 15.62 9.94 -1.35
C ALA A 93 16.92 9.13 -1.47
N LEU A 94 17.01 7.98 -0.78
CA LEU A 94 18.23 7.19 -0.64
C LEU A 94 18.23 5.93 -1.53
N ASN A 95 17.06 5.46 -1.96
CA ASN A 95 16.93 4.20 -2.69
C ASN A 95 15.97 4.36 -3.88
N PRO A 96 16.46 4.20 -5.15
CA PRO A 96 15.62 4.30 -6.34
C PRO A 96 14.45 3.29 -6.39
N ARG A 97 14.56 2.13 -5.71
CA ARG A 97 13.46 1.16 -5.60
C ARG A 97 12.34 1.69 -4.72
N SER A 98 12.67 2.41 -3.64
CA SER A 98 11.68 2.96 -2.72
C SER A 98 10.86 4.08 -3.35
N GLN A 99 11.35 4.74 -4.39
CA GLN A 99 10.56 5.74 -5.15
C GLN A 99 9.29 5.13 -5.76
N LYS A 100 9.21 3.80 -5.92
CA LYS A 100 8.02 3.08 -6.35
C LYS A 100 7.08 2.74 -5.18
N MET A 101 7.57 2.84 -3.94
CA MET A 101 6.77 2.60 -2.74
C MET A 101 5.97 3.87 -2.41
N GLY A 102 4.67 3.73 -2.25
CA GLY A 102 3.79 4.86 -1.90
C GLY A 102 3.68 5.09 -0.39
N ILE A 103 4.11 4.12 0.43
CA ILE A 103 4.03 4.16 1.90
C ILE A 103 5.37 3.75 2.47
N GLU A 104 6.07 4.71 3.02
CA GLU A 104 7.37 4.54 3.66
C GLU A 104 7.31 5.00 5.11
N ALA A 105 7.20 4.06 6.01
CA ALA A 105 7.23 4.31 7.45
C ALA A 105 7.98 3.16 8.15
N PHE A 106 9.26 3.00 7.78
CA PHE A 106 10.04 1.85 8.20
C PHE A 106 10.52 1.94 9.64
N ILE A 107 10.64 0.76 10.27
CA ILE A 107 11.52 0.57 11.42
C ILE A 107 12.94 0.48 10.88
N GLN A 108 13.83 1.35 11.36
CA GLN A 108 15.26 1.26 11.11
C GLN A 108 15.92 0.44 12.23
N THR A 109 16.83 -0.46 11.86
CA THR A 109 17.62 -1.26 12.81
C THR A 109 19.07 -1.40 12.32
N ASP A 110 19.99 -1.62 13.24
CA ASP A 110 21.37 -2.00 12.97
C ASP A 110 21.58 -3.53 13.03
N ALA A 111 20.53 -4.33 13.20
CA ALA A 111 20.58 -5.78 12.95
C ALA A 111 20.96 -6.01 11.48
N ALA A 112 21.99 -6.81 11.25
CA ALA A 112 22.54 -7.00 9.90
C ALA A 112 21.54 -7.73 8.99
N VAL A 113 21.05 -7.02 7.97
CA VAL A 113 20.21 -7.55 6.89
C VAL A 113 21.02 -7.55 5.60
N ASN A 114 21.02 -8.66 4.88
CA ASN A 114 21.66 -8.85 3.59
C ASN A 114 20.68 -9.46 2.60
N PRO A 115 20.99 -9.46 1.28
CA PRO A 115 20.16 -10.15 0.29
C PRO A 115 19.84 -11.59 0.70
N GLY A 116 18.53 -11.93 0.74
CA GLY A 116 17.98 -13.19 1.26
C GLY A 116 17.28 -13.05 2.62
N ASN A 117 17.47 -11.95 3.36
CA ASN A 117 16.66 -11.64 4.54
C ASN A 117 15.34 -10.91 4.20
N SER A 118 15.20 -10.40 2.97
CA SER A 118 13.95 -9.76 2.50
C SER A 118 12.77 -10.71 2.64
N GLY A 119 11.66 -10.22 3.21
CA GLY A 119 10.47 -11.00 3.53
C GLY A 119 10.56 -11.79 4.83
N GLY A 120 11.74 -11.87 5.45
CA GLY A 120 11.95 -12.49 6.74
C GLY A 120 11.46 -11.63 7.90
N ALA A 121 11.42 -12.23 9.09
CA ALA A 121 10.89 -11.59 10.28
C ALA A 121 11.89 -10.65 10.96
N LEU A 122 11.42 -9.50 11.42
CA LEU A 122 12.04 -8.75 12.51
C LEU A 122 11.21 -9.01 13.76
N VAL A 123 11.84 -9.60 14.81
CA VAL A 123 11.14 -9.96 16.04
C VAL A 123 11.74 -9.25 17.25
N ASN A 124 10.92 -9.04 18.28
CA ASN A 124 11.38 -8.54 19.58
C ASN A 124 12.01 -9.68 20.42
N THR A 125 12.49 -9.37 21.61
CA THR A 125 13.10 -10.34 22.53
C THR A 125 12.13 -11.38 23.09
N ALA A 126 10.83 -11.18 22.95
CA ALA A 126 9.80 -12.17 23.26
C ALA A 126 9.50 -13.11 22.08
N GLY A 127 10.19 -12.96 20.94
CA GLY A 127 9.94 -13.72 19.71
C GLY A 127 8.69 -13.30 18.95
N GLU A 128 8.11 -12.13 19.26
CA GLU A 128 6.94 -11.61 18.56
C GLU A 128 7.37 -10.81 17.34
N LEU A 129 6.65 -10.98 16.22
CA LEU A 129 6.89 -10.25 14.98
C LEU A 129 6.59 -8.76 15.17
N VAL A 130 7.57 -7.91 14.95
CA VAL A 130 7.42 -6.44 14.98
C VAL A 130 7.60 -5.80 13.61
N GLY A 131 8.14 -6.54 12.63
CA GLY A 131 8.26 -6.06 11.25
C GLY A 131 8.62 -7.16 10.26
N ILE A 132 8.57 -6.82 8.96
CA ILE A 132 9.07 -7.64 7.85
C ILE A 132 10.28 -6.93 7.25
N ASN A 133 11.45 -7.61 7.26
CA ASN A 133 12.67 -7.09 6.67
C ASN A 133 12.46 -6.81 5.17
N THR A 134 12.86 -5.64 4.68
CA THR A 134 12.58 -5.29 3.26
C THR A 134 13.77 -4.70 2.54
N ALA A 135 14.52 -3.78 3.14
CA ALA A 135 15.55 -3.03 2.46
C ALA A 135 16.77 -2.79 3.34
N ILE A 136 17.89 -2.50 2.69
CA ILE A 136 19.08 -1.90 3.29
C ILE A 136 19.39 -0.60 2.56
N TYR A 137 19.96 0.38 3.27
CA TYR A 137 20.69 1.46 2.62
C TYR A 137 22.16 1.06 2.52
N SER A 138 22.67 1.00 1.29
CA SER A 138 24.04 0.60 1.04
C SER A 138 24.48 1.10 -0.34
N GLU A 139 25.66 1.67 -0.42
CA GLU A 139 26.29 2.07 -1.69
C GLU A 139 26.88 0.85 -2.44
N THR A 140 27.22 -0.20 -1.71
CA THR A 140 27.87 -1.41 -2.24
C THR A 140 26.92 -2.59 -2.43
N GLY A 141 25.67 -2.47 -1.97
CA GLY A 141 24.70 -3.56 -1.94
C GLY A 141 24.84 -4.51 -0.74
N SER A 142 25.85 -4.29 0.14
CA SER A 142 26.05 -5.04 1.37
C SER A 142 25.64 -4.22 2.59
N TYR A 143 25.33 -4.88 3.70
CA TYR A 143 24.98 -4.23 4.96
C TYR A 143 26.03 -3.18 5.37
N ALA A 144 25.56 -1.99 5.70
CA ALA A 144 26.37 -0.83 6.12
C ALA A 144 25.84 -0.15 7.39
N GLY A 145 25.15 -0.88 8.27
CA GLY A 145 24.58 -0.35 9.51
C GLY A 145 23.15 0.17 9.41
N TYR A 146 22.54 0.11 8.23
CA TYR A 146 21.19 0.63 7.98
C TYR A 146 20.31 -0.43 7.34
N SER A 147 19.47 -1.04 8.14
CA SER A 147 18.45 -1.99 7.72
C SER A 147 17.05 -1.45 8.01
N PHE A 148 16.08 -1.87 7.20
CA PHE A 148 14.71 -1.37 7.28
C PHE A 148 13.72 -2.51 7.24
N ALA A 149 12.67 -2.38 8.08
CA ALA A 149 11.58 -3.33 8.14
C ALA A 149 10.22 -2.63 8.10
N ILE A 150 9.25 -3.25 7.46
CA ILE A 150 7.86 -2.78 7.42
C ILE A 150 7.21 -3.13 8.75
N PRO A 151 6.67 -2.16 9.52
CA PRO A 151 6.11 -2.41 10.85
C PRO A 151 4.85 -3.28 10.80
N THR A 152 4.63 -4.09 11.84
CA THR A 152 3.45 -4.98 11.93
C THR A 152 2.12 -4.24 11.91
N SER A 153 2.06 -2.99 12.32
CA SER A 153 0.87 -2.13 12.18
C SER A 153 0.41 -1.99 10.72
N ILE A 154 1.36 -1.92 9.77
CA ILE A 154 1.07 -1.90 8.33
C ILE A 154 0.83 -3.33 7.83
N VAL A 155 1.71 -4.28 8.20
CA VAL A 155 1.64 -5.68 7.74
C VAL A 155 0.27 -6.29 8.03
N SER A 156 -0.23 -6.15 9.26
CA SER A 156 -1.50 -6.75 9.69
C SER A 156 -2.69 -6.35 8.81
N LYS A 157 -2.81 -5.05 8.53
CA LYS A 157 -3.89 -4.52 7.70
C LYS A 157 -3.74 -4.94 6.23
N VAL A 158 -2.53 -4.83 5.67
CA VAL A 158 -2.26 -5.21 4.28
C VAL A 158 -2.58 -6.69 4.06
N ILE A 159 -2.12 -7.58 4.95
CA ILE A 159 -2.37 -9.01 4.84
C ILE A 159 -3.84 -9.36 5.01
N ALA A 160 -4.55 -8.70 5.93
CA ALA A 160 -6.00 -8.88 6.08
C ALA A 160 -6.73 -8.50 4.78
N ASP A 161 -6.38 -7.36 4.18
CA ASP A 161 -6.98 -6.92 2.92
C ASP A 161 -6.64 -7.85 1.75
N LEU A 162 -5.38 -8.25 1.59
CA LEU A 162 -4.98 -9.19 0.54
C LEU A 162 -5.69 -10.53 0.67
N LYS A 163 -5.89 -11.01 1.89
CA LYS A 163 -6.61 -12.26 2.16
C LYS A 163 -8.10 -12.17 1.85
N GLU A 164 -8.74 -11.06 2.20
CA GLU A 164 -10.18 -10.85 2.09
C GLU A 164 -10.61 -10.36 0.71
N TYR A 165 -9.87 -9.40 0.15
CA TYR A 165 -10.25 -8.70 -1.09
C TYR A 165 -9.31 -8.97 -2.26
N GLY A 166 -8.16 -9.63 -2.02
CA GLY A 166 -7.10 -9.80 -3.02
C GLY A 166 -6.29 -8.53 -3.31
N THR A 167 -6.73 -7.38 -2.79
CA THR A 167 -6.08 -6.08 -2.97
C THR A 167 -6.24 -5.22 -1.72
N VAL A 168 -5.28 -4.28 -1.53
CA VAL A 168 -5.27 -3.42 -0.34
C VAL A 168 -6.30 -2.29 -0.47
N GLN A 169 -7.13 -2.12 0.55
CA GLN A 169 -8.13 -1.06 0.65
C GLN A 169 -7.47 0.22 1.19
N ARG A 170 -7.07 1.13 0.30
CA ARG A 170 -6.34 2.34 0.70
C ARG A 170 -7.26 3.50 0.99
N ALA A 171 -7.15 4.00 2.21
CA ALA A 171 -7.78 5.23 2.64
C ALA A 171 -6.85 6.42 2.41
N VAL A 172 -7.39 7.54 1.96
CA VAL A 172 -6.66 8.79 1.72
C VAL A 172 -7.41 9.99 2.32
N LEU A 173 -6.64 10.99 2.76
CA LEU A 173 -7.21 12.29 3.14
C LEU A 173 -7.58 13.12 1.91
N GLY A 174 -6.77 13.05 0.87
CA GLY A 174 -6.89 13.83 -0.36
C GLY A 174 -6.38 15.26 -0.17
N ILE A 175 -5.13 15.38 0.25
CA ILE A 175 -4.37 16.63 0.36
C ILE A 175 -3.04 16.51 -0.38
N GLY A 176 -2.55 17.63 -0.90
CA GLY A 176 -1.15 17.87 -1.20
C GLY A 176 -0.49 18.51 0.02
N TYR A 177 0.71 18.08 0.39
CA TYR A 177 1.33 18.55 1.62
C TYR A 177 2.82 18.75 1.50
N ARG A 178 3.36 19.55 2.43
CA ARG A 178 4.80 19.71 2.70
C ARG A 178 5.09 19.33 4.16
N GLU A 179 6.23 18.73 4.41
CA GLU A 179 6.74 18.56 5.78
C GLU A 179 7.26 19.88 6.30
N ILE A 180 7.02 20.19 7.57
CA ILE A 180 7.48 21.44 8.17
C ILE A 180 8.96 21.28 8.48
N ASP A 181 9.75 22.17 7.90
CA ASP A 181 11.13 22.44 8.24
C ASP A 181 11.29 23.91 8.68
N SER A 182 12.52 24.31 9.01
CA SER A 182 12.80 25.65 9.48
C SER A 182 12.59 26.75 8.42
N GLU A 183 12.66 26.40 7.13
CA GLU A 183 12.44 27.32 6.02
C GLU A 183 10.94 27.55 5.81
N LEU A 184 10.17 26.48 5.68
CA LEU A 184 8.72 26.55 5.56
C LEU A 184 8.06 27.22 6.77
N ALA A 185 8.55 26.91 8.00
CA ALA A 185 8.01 27.53 9.19
C ALA A 185 8.20 29.07 9.21
N LYS A 186 9.30 29.58 8.64
CA LYS A 186 9.52 31.03 8.47
C LYS A 186 8.68 31.60 7.32
N GLU A 187 8.64 30.91 6.18
CA GLU A 187 7.90 31.32 4.98
C GLU A 187 6.42 31.53 5.31
N GLU A 188 5.82 30.55 6.00
CA GLU A 188 4.40 30.52 6.33
C GLU A 188 4.07 31.10 7.72
N ASN A 189 5.08 31.66 8.42
CA ASN A 189 4.97 32.23 9.77
C ASN A 189 4.32 31.26 10.77
N LEU A 190 4.76 29.99 10.76
CA LEU A 190 4.26 28.93 11.62
C LEU A 190 4.92 28.97 13.00
N GLU A 191 4.13 28.77 14.06
CA GLU A 191 4.63 28.66 15.44
C GLU A 191 5.15 27.26 15.79
N VAL A 192 4.95 26.28 14.91
CA VAL A 192 5.34 24.87 15.09
C VAL A 192 6.50 24.51 14.17
N GLN A 193 7.34 23.58 14.63
CA GLN A 193 8.53 23.10 13.91
C GLN A 193 8.37 21.67 13.38
N GLU A 194 7.22 21.07 13.59
CA GLU A 194 6.90 19.70 13.14
C GLU A 194 5.41 19.57 12.83
N GLY A 195 5.08 18.70 11.89
CA GLY A 195 3.71 18.47 11.42
C GLY A 195 3.62 18.45 9.90
N ILE A 196 2.41 18.44 9.41
CA ILE A 196 2.09 18.37 7.99
C ILE A 196 1.38 19.64 7.57
N TYR A 197 2.04 20.49 6.81
CA TYR A 197 1.45 21.68 6.22
C TYR A 197 0.62 21.29 5.00
N VAL A 198 -0.67 21.66 4.98
CA VAL A 198 -1.60 21.41 3.88
C VAL A 198 -1.38 22.48 2.81
N GLY A 199 -0.76 22.08 1.71
CA GLY A 199 -0.52 22.98 0.56
C GLY A 199 -1.65 22.96 -0.45
N GLU A 200 -2.46 21.90 -0.49
CA GLU A 200 -3.58 21.75 -1.42
C GLU A 200 -4.63 20.81 -0.83
N VAL A 201 -5.91 21.07 -1.12
CA VAL A 201 -7.02 20.18 -0.77
C VAL A 201 -7.73 19.75 -2.04
N TYR A 202 -7.72 18.43 -2.32
CA TYR A 202 -8.29 17.90 -3.56
C TYR A 202 -9.83 17.87 -3.52
N ASN A 203 -10.43 18.11 -4.69
CA ASN A 203 -11.87 18.06 -4.85
C ASN A 203 -12.46 16.69 -4.50
N ARG A 204 -13.64 16.68 -3.86
CA ARG A 204 -14.37 15.47 -3.41
C ARG A 204 -13.60 14.61 -2.39
N SER A 205 -12.52 15.13 -1.82
CA SER A 205 -11.72 14.43 -0.82
C SER A 205 -12.40 14.42 0.56
N ALA A 206 -11.93 13.51 1.43
CA ALA A 206 -12.31 13.47 2.83
C ALA A 206 -11.91 14.77 3.56
N ALA A 207 -10.73 15.32 3.24
CA ALA A 207 -10.25 16.60 3.78
C ALA A 207 -11.18 17.77 3.42
N MET A 208 -11.60 17.86 2.15
CA MET A 208 -12.51 18.91 1.69
C MET A 208 -13.85 18.87 2.44
N GLU A 209 -14.45 17.69 2.56
CA GLU A 209 -15.74 17.52 3.25
C GLU A 209 -15.66 17.84 4.74
N ALA A 210 -14.50 17.61 5.36
CA ALA A 210 -14.26 17.94 6.76
C ALA A 210 -13.90 19.42 6.98
N GLY A 211 -13.79 20.22 5.92
CA GLY A 211 -13.44 21.62 6.00
C GLY A 211 -11.98 21.88 6.36
N ILE A 212 -11.08 20.93 6.08
CA ILE A 212 -9.63 21.14 6.09
C ILE A 212 -9.30 22.10 4.93
N LYS A 213 -8.38 23.03 5.16
CA LYS A 213 -8.03 24.08 4.22
C LYS A 213 -6.54 24.13 3.98
N GLU A 214 -6.16 24.71 2.88
CA GLU A 214 -4.79 25.14 2.62
C GLU A 214 -4.31 26.06 3.74
N GLY A 215 -3.08 25.89 4.18
CA GLY A 215 -2.52 26.59 5.33
C GLY A 215 -2.78 25.93 6.69
N ASP A 216 -3.62 24.89 6.79
CA ASP A 216 -3.75 24.12 8.01
C ASP A 216 -2.48 23.27 8.27
N VAL A 217 -2.13 23.07 9.53
CA VAL A 217 -1.06 22.16 9.95
C VAL A 217 -1.65 20.97 10.66
N ILE A 218 -1.59 19.78 10.08
CA ILE A 218 -2.03 18.55 10.73
C ILE A 218 -1.00 18.12 11.78
N THR A 219 -1.45 17.96 13.02
CA THR A 219 -0.61 17.65 14.19
C THR A 219 -0.91 16.30 14.81
N SER A 220 -2.09 15.72 14.56
CA SER A 220 -2.44 14.40 15.09
C SER A 220 -3.53 13.69 14.29
N ILE A 221 -3.54 12.35 14.37
CA ILE A 221 -4.61 11.48 13.90
C ILE A 221 -5.04 10.59 15.06
N ASN A 222 -6.33 10.65 15.46
CA ASN A 222 -6.89 9.91 16.58
C ASN A 222 -6.06 10.06 17.88
N GLY A 223 -5.47 11.25 18.09
CA GLY A 223 -4.62 11.56 19.26
C GLY A 223 -3.16 11.14 19.09
N VAL A 224 -2.80 10.38 18.07
CA VAL A 224 -1.39 10.05 17.76
C VAL A 224 -0.74 11.24 17.08
N LYS A 225 0.36 11.75 17.65
CA LYS A 225 1.09 12.91 17.13
C LYS A 225 1.68 12.60 15.74
N ILE A 226 1.52 13.52 14.80
CA ILE A 226 2.08 13.46 13.45
C ILE A 226 3.17 14.53 13.32
N LYS A 227 4.39 14.09 13.03
CA LYS A 227 5.56 14.96 12.91
C LYS A 227 6.05 15.14 11.48
N ASN A 228 5.83 14.13 10.62
CA ASN A 228 6.30 14.07 9.24
C ASN A 228 5.37 13.22 8.38
N GLY A 229 5.63 13.17 7.05
CA GLY A 229 4.82 12.42 6.09
C GLY A 229 4.86 10.91 6.28
N ALA A 230 5.98 10.37 6.79
CA ALA A 230 6.08 8.94 7.10
C ALA A 230 5.09 8.55 8.21
N MET A 231 5.00 9.33 9.29
CA MET A 231 4.01 9.11 10.36
C MET A 231 2.57 9.30 9.87
N LEU A 232 2.33 10.30 9.00
CA LEU A 232 1.01 10.48 8.36
C LEU A 232 0.63 9.23 7.56
N SER A 233 1.53 8.76 6.71
CA SER A 233 1.32 7.57 5.86
C SER A 233 1.13 6.31 6.69
N GLU A 234 1.92 6.11 7.75
CA GLU A 234 1.77 4.99 8.67
C GLU A 234 0.39 4.98 9.34
N GLN A 235 -0.02 6.13 9.90
CA GLN A 235 -1.31 6.21 10.57
C GLN A 235 -2.47 6.00 9.60
N LEU A 236 -2.44 6.60 8.41
CA LEU A 236 -3.49 6.41 7.41
C LEU A 236 -3.56 4.98 6.88
N SER A 237 -2.42 4.29 6.77
CA SER A 237 -2.35 2.92 6.26
C SER A 237 -3.08 1.90 7.14
N LYS A 238 -3.39 2.23 8.39
CA LYS A 238 -4.16 1.39 9.33
C LYS A 238 -5.65 1.36 9.04
N TYR A 239 -6.14 2.32 8.23
CA TYR A 239 -7.58 2.52 7.99
C TYR A 239 -7.98 2.09 6.58
N ARG A 240 -9.28 1.85 6.44
CA ARG A 240 -9.96 1.57 5.16
C ARG A 240 -10.84 2.76 4.75
N PRO A 241 -11.18 2.88 3.46
CA PRO A 241 -12.26 3.79 3.04
C PRO A 241 -13.54 3.49 3.84
N GLY A 242 -14.21 4.54 4.32
CA GLY A 242 -15.37 4.44 5.20
C GLY A 242 -15.07 4.54 6.69
N ASP A 243 -13.82 4.36 7.11
CA ASP A 243 -13.44 4.52 8.52
C ASP A 243 -13.50 5.99 8.93
N LYS A 244 -13.94 6.23 10.16
CA LYS A 244 -14.02 7.57 10.76
C LYS A 244 -12.80 7.83 11.62
N ILE A 245 -12.16 8.97 11.40
CA ILE A 245 -11.00 9.40 12.18
C ILE A 245 -11.17 10.85 12.65
N LYS A 246 -10.37 11.21 13.66
CA LYS A 246 -10.24 12.59 14.16
C LYS A 246 -8.88 13.14 13.75
N ILE A 247 -8.86 14.30 13.11
CA ILE A 247 -7.64 15.03 12.76
C ILE A 247 -7.52 16.22 13.69
N GLY A 248 -6.43 16.27 14.45
CA GLY A 248 -6.01 17.48 15.15
C GLY A 248 -5.19 18.34 14.20
N LEU A 249 -5.52 19.61 14.12
CA LEU A 249 -4.83 20.57 13.26
C LEU A 249 -4.71 21.95 13.92
N LEU A 250 -3.76 22.74 13.45
CA LEU A 250 -3.65 24.15 13.73
C LEU A 250 -4.11 24.94 12.48
N ARG A 251 -4.97 25.93 12.67
CA ARG A 251 -5.36 26.91 11.68
C ARG A 251 -4.95 28.29 12.14
N GLY A 252 -3.86 28.80 11.59
CA GLY A 252 -3.16 29.91 12.22
C GLY A 252 -2.72 29.54 13.64
N LYS A 253 -3.21 30.25 14.66
CA LYS A 253 -2.90 29.97 16.08
C LYS A 253 -3.94 29.10 16.80
N GLU A 254 -5.03 28.78 16.13
CA GLU A 254 -6.13 28.03 16.75
C GLU A 254 -5.94 26.53 16.57
N SER A 255 -5.96 25.79 17.69
CA SER A 255 -6.03 24.33 17.66
C SER A 255 -7.47 23.88 17.39
N LYS A 256 -7.65 22.99 16.42
CA LYS A 256 -8.95 22.44 16.02
C LYS A 256 -8.88 20.93 15.92
N THR A 257 -10.02 20.30 16.15
CA THR A 257 -10.20 18.87 15.85
C THR A 257 -11.37 18.72 14.90
N VAL A 258 -11.12 18.08 13.77
CA VAL A 258 -12.15 17.76 12.80
C VAL A 258 -12.33 16.25 12.71
N SER A 259 -13.59 15.81 12.59
CA SER A 259 -13.92 14.40 12.35
C SER A 259 -14.24 14.23 10.87
N LEU A 260 -13.72 13.18 10.27
CA LEU A 260 -13.96 12.88 8.86
C LEU A 260 -14.10 11.38 8.61
N THR A 261 -14.76 11.05 7.52
CA THR A 261 -14.82 9.69 6.98
C THR A 261 -13.82 9.58 5.84
N LEU A 262 -12.86 8.66 5.99
CA LEU A 262 -11.82 8.44 4.99
C LEU A 262 -12.42 7.90 3.69
N LYS A 263 -11.83 8.26 2.57
CA LYS A 263 -12.23 7.85 1.23
C LYS A 263 -11.09 7.13 0.53
N ASN A 264 -11.43 6.37 -0.51
CA ASN A 264 -10.43 5.86 -1.44
C ASN A 264 -9.93 6.97 -2.38
N SER A 265 -8.96 6.67 -3.22
CA SER A 265 -8.39 7.61 -4.20
C SER A 265 -9.39 8.09 -5.27
N GLN A 266 -10.57 7.48 -5.34
CA GLN A 266 -11.67 7.82 -6.25
C GLN A 266 -12.70 8.76 -5.60
N GLY A 267 -12.50 9.11 -4.33
CA GLY A 267 -13.35 10.01 -3.57
C GLY A 267 -14.63 9.37 -3.04
N ASN A 268 -14.68 8.05 -2.92
CA ASN A 268 -15.79 7.32 -2.33
C ASN A 268 -15.34 6.35 -1.22
N THR A 269 -16.27 5.64 -0.60
CA THR A 269 -16.02 4.68 0.48
C THR A 269 -16.18 3.24 0.03
N GLU A 270 -16.30 2.98 -1.26
CA GLU A 270 -16.52 1.65 -1.81
C GLU A 270 -15.28 0.78 -1.69
N ILE A 271 -15.48 -0.50 -1.42
CA ILE A 271 -14.43 -1.49 -1.37
C ILE A 271 -13.98 -1.83 -2.79
N THR A 272 -12.69 -1.66 -3.04
CA THR A 272 -12.08 -2.07 -4.32
C THR A 272 -11.84 -3.57 -4.27
N LYS A 273 -12.58 -4.36 -5.05
CA LYS A 273 -12.42 -5.82 -5.13
C LYS A 273 -11.52 -6.27 -6.28
N ILE A 274 -10.45 -5.55 -6.60
CA ILE A 274 -9.70 -5.77 -7.83
C ILE A 274 -8.26 -6.14 -7.51
N ALA A 275 -8.00 -7.44 -7.42
CA ALA A 275 -6.63 -7.97 -7.43
C ALA A 275 -6.10 -7.97 -8.88
N GLY A 276 -4.94 -7.36 -9.09
CA GLY A 276 -4.21 -7.44 -10.37
C GLY A 276 -4.57 -6.41 -11.44
N MET A 277 -5.65 -5.65 -11.31
CA MET A 277 -6.01 -4.60 -12.27
C MET A 277 -5.31 -3.26 -12.01
N ASP A 278 -4.56 -3.12 -10.92
CA ASP A 278 -3.75 -1.90 -10.67
C ASP A 278 -2.78 -1.60 -11.82
N SER A 279 -2.30 -2.64 -12.51
CA SER A 279 -1.46 -2.51 -13.71
C SER A 279 -2.19 -1.88 -14.91
N LEU A 280 -3.52 -1.91 -14.92
CA LEU A 280 -4.33 -1.20 -15.91
C LEU A 280 -4.32 0.31 -15.66
N GLY A 281 -4.09 0.72 -14.41
CA GLY A 281 -4.00 2.12 -14.00
C GLY A 281 -5.35 2.84 -14.00
N ALA A 282 -6.45 2.14 -13.72
CA ALA A 282 -7.79 2.70 -13.71
C ALA A 282 -8.65 2.13 -12.59
N GLY A 283 -9.58 2.90 -12.10
CA GLY A 283 -10.73 2.43 -11.33
C GLY A 283 -11.91 2.13 -12.25
N PHE A 284 -12.88 1.37 -11.74
CA PHE A 284 -14.04 0.92 -12.50
C PHE A 284 -15.31 1.14 -11.68
N LYS A 285 -16.37 1.55 -12.37
CA LYS A 285 -17.67 1.81 -11.76
C LYS A 285 -18.77 1.20 -12.62
N GLU A 286 -19.71 0.50 -11.97
CA GLU A 286 -20.95 0.10 -12.62
C GLU A 286 -21.82 1.33 -12.88
N LEU A 287 -22.47 1.36 -14.04
CA LEU A 287 -23.37 2.43 -14.39
C LEU A 287 -24.73 2.21 -13.75
N ASP A 288 -25.31 3.27 -13.20
CA ASP A 288 -26.67 3.24 -12.69
C ASP A 288 -27.70 3.22 -13.84
N ALA A 289 -28.94 2.87 -13.52
CA ALA A 289 -30.02 2.73 -14.50
C ALA A 289 -30.32 4.05 -15.26
N LYS A 290 -30.01 5.20 -14.67
CA LYS A 290 -30.17 6.51 -15.31
C LYS A 290 -29.11 6.73 -16.37
N SER A 291 -27.84 6.52 -16.03
CA SER A 291 -26.69 6.65 -16.95
C SER A 291 -26.79 5.67 -18.13
N LEU A 292 -27.24 4.43 -17.89
CA LEU A 292 -27.46 3.45 -18.96
C LEU A 292 -28.52 3.92 -19.97
N ARG A 293 -29.62 4.54 -19.51
CA ARG A 293 -30.67 5.10 -20.37
C ARG A 293 -30.18 6.30 -21.16
N GLU A 294 -29.48 7.23 -20.52
CA GLU A 294 -28.94 8.44 -21.14
C GLU A 294 -27.95 8.10 -22.29
N MET A 295 -27.16 7.03 -22.12
CA MET A 295 -26.21 6.55 -23.12
C MET A 295 -26.81 5.54 -24.11
N ASN A 296 -28.09 5.19 -23.95
CA ASN A 296 -28.80 4.20 -24.77
C ASN A 296 -28.08 2.85 -24.85
N ILE A 297 -27.54 2.39 -23.74
CA ILE A 297 -26.85 1.10 -23.59
C ILE A 297 -27.55 0.24 -22.52
N ARG A 298 -27.35 -1.08 -22.59
CA ARG A 298 -27.99 -2.03 -21.67
C ARG A 298 -27.09 -2.40 -20.50
N TYR A 299 -25.79 -2.24 -20.65
CA TYR A 299 -24.75 -2.57 -19.66
C TYR A 299 -23.46 -1.83 -20.02
N GLY A 300 -22.54 -1.82 -19.09
CA GLY A 300 -21.20 -1.27 -19.27
C GLY A 300 -20.51 -0.95 -17.96
N VAL A 301 -19.19 -0.95 -18.00
CA VAL A 301 -18.34 -0.60 -16.85
C VAL A 301 -17.56 0.65 -17.19
N GLN A 302 -17.78 1.72 -16.43
CA GLN A 302 -17.12 3.00 -16.66
C GLN A 302 -15.72 3.02 -16.04
N VAL A 303 -14.75 3.49 -16.82
CA VAL A 303 -13.38 3.77 -16.39
C VAL A 303 -13.35 5.11 -15.63
N ILE A 304 -12.90 5.07 -14.39
CA ILE A 304 -12.76 6.22 -13.50
C ILE A 304 -11.34 6.29 -12.91
N GLY A 305 -10.90 7.49 -12.53
CA GLY A 305 -9.62 7.67 -11.83
C GLY A 305 -8.39 7.16 -12.60
N LEU A 306 -8.31 7.46 -13.91
CA LEU A 306 -7.25 6.98 -14.78
C LEU A 306 -5.88 7.55 -14.38
N LYS A 307 -4.93 6.67 -14.07
CA LYS A 307 -3.54 6.95 -13.70
C LYS A 307 -2.56 6.40 -14.75
N ASN A 308 -1.27 6.56 -14.50
CA ASN A 308 -0.26 5.90 -15.33
C ASN A 308 -0.41 4.39 -15.24
N GLY A 309 -0.66 3.74 -16.38
CA GLY A 309 -0.92 2.31 -16.49
C GLY A 309 -1.23 1.92 -17.94
N LYS A 310 -1.54 0.63 -18.16
CA LYS A 310 -1.76 0.07 -19.51
C LYS A 310 -2.90 0.78 -20.26
N PHE A 311 -3.98 1.16 -19.59
CA PHE A 311 -5.11 1.84 -20.22
C PHE A 311 -4.73 3.23 -20.73
N LYS A 312 -4.01 4.01 -19.93
CA LYS A 312 -3.53 5.33 -20.35
C LYS A 312 -2.49 5.21 -21.48
N ALA A 313 -1.60 4.22 -21.40
CA ALA A 313 -0.63 3.93 -22.46
C ALA A 313 -1.31 3.49 -23.78
N ALA A 314 -2.46 2.83 -23.70
CA ALA A 314 -3.30 2.47 -24.85
C ALA A 314 -4.16 3.64 -25.38
N GLY A 315 -4.01 4.85 -24.84
CA GLY A 315 -4.76 6.04 -25.28
C GLY A 315 -6.18 6.15 -24.71
N MET A 316 -6.54 5.30 -23.74
CA MET A 316 -7.84 5.40 -23.07
C MET A 316 -7.93 6.69 -22.24
N ARG A 317 -9.09 7.30 -22.17
CA ARG A 317 -9.38 8.49 -21.35
C ARG A 317 -10.40 8.18 -20.28
N GLU A 318 -10.38 8.93 -19.20
CA GLU A 318 -11.35 8.81 -18.12
C GLU A 318 -12.78 9.02 -18.66
N GLY A 319 -13.73 8.26 -18.10
CA GLY A 319 -15.11 8.27 -18.51
C GLY A 319 -15.45 7.25 -19.63
N PHE A 320 -14.46 6.58 -20.22
CA PHE A 320 -14.72 5.52 -21.19
C PHE A 320 -15.58 4.41 -20.57
N VAL A 321 -16.60 3.97 -21.29
CA VAL A 321 -17.47 2.87 -20.85
C VAL A 321 -17.11 1.61 -21.64
N ILE A 322 -16.58 0.65 -20.94
CA ILE A 322 -16.25 -0.68 -21.49
C ILE A 322 -17.55 -1.47 -21.65
N LEU A 323 -17.86 -1.87 -22.86
CA LEU A 323 -19.02 -2.72 -23.17
C LEU A 323 -18.61 -4.18 -23.30
N GLU A 324 -17.49 -4.45 -23.98
CA GLU A 324 -17.01 -5.81 -24.21
C GLU A 324 -15.49 -5.89 -24.09
N ILE A 325 -15.01 -7.06 -23.65
CA ILE A 325 -13.61 -7.45 -23.71
C ILE A 325 -13.53 -8.81 -24.41
N ASN A 326 -12.74 -8.89 -25.48
CA ASN A 326 -12.61 -10.10 -26.31
C ASN A 326 -13.98 -10.66 -26.73
N ASN A 327 -14.90 -9.78 -27.19
CA ASN A 327 -16.29 -10.07 -27.57
C ASN A 327 -17.17 -10.65 -26.44
N THR A 328 -16.75 -10.51 -25.20
CA THR A 328 -17.55 -10.91 -24.02
C THR A 328 -18.13 -9.67 -23.38
N PRO A 329 -19.46 -9.59 -23.16
CA PRO A 329 -20.11 -8.43 -22.52
C PRO A 329 -19.66 -8.21 -21.07
N MET A 330 -19.33 -6.96 -20.73
CA MET A 330 -18.97 -6.51 -19.39
C MET A 330 -20.18 -5.85 -18.72
N LYS A 331 -20.96 -6.63 -17.98
CA LYS A 331 -22.20 -6.17 -17.32
C LYS A 331 -21.94 -5.63 -15.93
N SER A 332 -20.85 -6.08 -15.30
CA SER A 332 -20.44 -5.71 -13.95
C SER A 332 -18.91 -5.57 -13.87
N VAL A 333 -18.44 -4.94 -12.80
CA VAL A 333 -17.01 -4.90 -12.49
C VAL A 333 -16.48 -6.33 -12.28
N SER A 334 -17.29 -7.22 -11.71
CA SER A 334 -16.92 -8.64 -11.52
C SER A 334 -16.69 -9.40 -12.83
N ASP A 335 -17.44 -9.08 -13.91
CA ASP A 335 -17.21 -9.68 -15.23
C ASP A 335 -15.85 -9.24 -15.79
N LEU A 336 -15.52 -7.96 -15.61
CA LEU A 336 -14.24 -7.41 -16.04
C LEU A 336 -13.07 -8.03 -15.27
N GLU A 337 -13.22 -8.23 -13.96
CA GLU A 337 -12.26 -8.92 -13.10
C GLU A 337 -12.01 -10.36 -13.58
N SER A 338 -13.10 -11.10 -13.77
CA SER A 338 -13.05 -12.50 -14.21
C SER A 338 -12.37 -12.63 -15.58
N MET A 339 -12.68 -11.72 -16.48
CA MET A 339 -12.08 -11.68 -17.82
C MET A 339 -10.58 -11.35 -17.74
N TYR A 340 -10.20 -10.32 -16.96
CA TYR A 340 -8.80 -9.96 -16.75
C TYR A 340 -8.01 -11.13 -16.17
N ASP A 341 -8.53 -11.76 -15.13
CA ASP A 341 -7.94 -12.94 -14.49
C ASP A 341 -7.74 -14.11 -15.48
N SER A 342 -8.74 -14.37 -16.33
CA SER A 342 -8.65 -15.40 -17.33
C SER A 342 -7.54 -15.14 -18.36
N ILE A 343 -7.38 -13.88 -18.78
CA ILE A 343 -6.34 -13.44 -19.72
C ILE A 343 -4.95 -13.54 -19.06
N VAL A 344 -4.82 -13.06 -17.81
CA VAL A 344 -3.53 -13.09 -17.08
C VAL A 344 -3.09 -14.53 -16.80
N LYS A 345 -4.02 -15.42 -16.47
CA LYS A 345 -3.76 -16.84 -16.19
C LYS A 345 -3.65 -17.71 -17.45
N SER A 346 -3.97 -17.17 -18.64
CA SER A 346 -3.85 -17.93 -19.89
C SER A 346 -2.40 -18.29 -20.22
N ASN A 347 -2.18 -19.49 -20.74
CA ASN A 347 -0.85 -19.96 -21.19
C ASN A 347 -0.43 -19.37 -22.55
N GLN A 348 -1.08 -18.34 -23.05
CA GLN A 348 -0.74 -17.69 -24.30
C GLN A 348 0.48 -16.79 -24.15
N ASN A 349 1.39 -16.86 -25.11
CA ASN A 349 2.62 -16.03 -25.15
C ASN A 349 2.33 -14.52 -25.31
N GLN A 350 1.14 -14.13 -25.74
CA GLN A 350 0.69 -12.75 -25.80
C GLN A 350 -0.64 -12.60 -25.06
N LYS A 351 -0.63 -11.81 -23.99
CA LYS A 351 -1.81 -11.49 -23.19
C LYS A 351 -2.40 -10.18 -23.69
N VAL A 352 -3.41 -10.26 -24.57
CA VAL A 352 -4.03 -9.10 -25.23
C VAL A 352 -5.48 -8.97 -24.81
N MET A 353 -5.93 -7.73 -24.54
CA MET A 353 -7.32 -7.37 -24.32
C MET A 353 -7.80 -6.50 -25.48
N PHE A 354 -8.75 -7.00 -26.25
CA PHE A 354 -9.49 -6.20 -27.21
C PHE A 354 -10.70 -5.59 -26.52
N ILE A 355 -10.70 -4.29 -26.33
CA ILE A 355 -11.72 -3.58 -25.55
C ILE A 355 -12.59 -2.77 -26.50
N THR A 356 -13.90 -3.03 -26.46
CA THR A 356 -14.92 -2.28 -27.19
C THR A 356 -15.75 -1.45 -26.20
N GLY A 357 -15.99 -0.20 -26.51
CA GLY A 357 -16.77 0.71 -25.63
C GLY A 357 -17.06 2.05 -26.27
N ILE A 358 -17.63 2.94 -25.48
CA ILE A 358 -18.04 4.28 -25.90
C ILE A 358 -17.58 5.35 -24.91
N TYR A 359 -17.51 6.59 -25.37
CA TYR A 359 -17.44 7.76 -24.51
C TYR A 359 -18.82 8.38 -24.32
N PRO A 360 -19.19 8.88 -23.13
CA PRO A 360 -20.52 9.42 -22.85
C PRO A 360 -20.91 10.64 -23.73
N ASN A 361 -19.92 11.29 -24.33
CA ASN A 361 -20.12 12.50 -25.14
C ASN A 361 -19.83 12.29 -26.64
N GLY A 362 -19.82 11.07 -27.12
CA GLY A 362 -19.61 10.69 -28.53
C GLY A 362 -18.16 10.56 -28.93
#